data_072406278924e2892fb29872e3243792
#
_entry.id   072406278924e2892fb29872e3243792
#
_cell.length_a   1.000
_cell.length_b   1.000
_cell.length_c   1.000
_cell.angle_alpha   90.00
_cell.angle_beta   90.00
_cell.angle_gamma   90.00
#
_symmetry.space_group_name_H-M   'P 1'
#
loop_
_entity.id
_entity.type
_entity.pdbx_description
1 polymer ?
#
loop_
_entity_poly.entity_id
_entity_poly.type
_entity_poly.pdbx_seq_one_letter_code
_entity_poly.pdbx_strand_id
1 'polypeptide(L)'
;MGEGKRPKRRILILGDSITHGGEGDYTWRYRLWEWFQQHKIDADFVGPYTGVNRRDEPVPPQPPRLPGEYETPPKDRIPWGYNVNVSHHFDSSHFATWGYQAKQATSVIGDAVRQSNATMLLSLVGFNDLGWFVNDANGTMKSIETILQECRKANPTMEFVFGNVVQRSKMDGRQDLIDNTNLLNKLLKTAASDWNSTKSPVSYADVASLYECGPEYGERCPAAYDGLHPNALGEYQIAKAFSNALHTDFALGERPVEIPTWIPARDLRAPSHIVVEGAPMGLAVTWKHVFGAEYDYRRREKGQSKWSEHQIATNRADLADTNPGTGYEVQIRSRHGYENGSWSDSCSAIATRDTAPPPRNIKVFPANSSFSISWDPPAGHWNIERYEILWADQDVQGFPSNQGARGNATVVHGLTNGHRIQAGMRTWTRSSNGLYGGGEYAFARPLRLGVGSPQRPSHLEARRVDDRTIDLSWRGRGSNAGYLIYLRNVSEASDVATTDGQVVADTSKTVAVMFGNIWDFEISVSAINGEEESQRSAGLVPEKAERSCRRGD
;
A
#
# COMPACT_ATOMS: atom_id res chain seq x y z
N MET A 1 40.16 -41.07 23.64
CA MET A 1 40.03 -39.62 23.48
C MET A 1 38.55 -39.36 23.26
N GLY A 2 37.88 -38.75 24.22
CA GLY A 2 36.45 -38.49 24.11
C GLY A 2 36.18 -37.51 22.93
N GLU A 3 35.31 -37.90 22.03
CA GLU A 3 34.75 -36.97 21.06
C GLU A 3 34.08 -35.83 21.82
N GLY A 4 34.73 -34.69 21.91
CA GLY A 4 34.14 -33.48 22.45
C GLY A 4 32.90 -33.14 21.63
N LYS A 5 31.71 -33.16 22.22
CA LYS A 5 30.46 -32.72 21.61
C LYS A 5 30.72 -31.36 20.97
N ARG A 6 30.63 -31.27 19.66
CA ARG A 6 30.68 -29.95 18.97
C ARG A 6 29.61 -29.05 19.57
N PRO A 7 29.89 -27.78 19.86
CA PRO A 7 28.88 -26.89 20.42
C PRO A 7 27.71 -26.76 19.45
N LYS A 8 26.50 -26.71 19.99
CA LYS A 8 25.24 -26.53 19.24
C LYS A 8 25.33 -25.26 18.39
N ARG A 9 25.06 -25.35 17.08
CA ARG A 9 25.02 -24.19 16.20
C ARG A 9 23.75 -23.39 16.43
N ARG A 10 23.90 -22.09 16.67
CA ARG A 10 22.78 -21.15 16.77
C ARG A 10 22.69 -20.37 15.46
N ILE A 11 21.71 -20.72 14.65
CA ILE A 11 21.58 -20.28 13.25
C ILE A 11 20.57 -19.15 13.15
N LEU A 12 21.02 -17.97 12.79
CA LEU A 12 20.19 -16.82 12.46
C LEU A 12 19.90 -16.85 10.95
N ILE A 13 18.61 -16.87 10.57
CA ILE A 13 18.21 -16.88 9.17
C ILE A 13 17.68 -15.50 8.80
N LEU A 14 18.47 -14.74 8.03
CA LEU A 14 18.13 -13.41 7.54
C LEU A 14 17.52 -13.50 6.15
N GLY A 15 16.38 -12.83 5.92
CA GLY A 15 15.77 -12.79 4.60
C GLY A 15 14.57 -11.87 4.46
N ASP A 16 13.99 -11.92 3.28
CA ASP A 16 12.78 -11.21 2.90
C ASP A 16 11.55 -12.14 2.85
N SER A 17 10.57 -11.84 1.98
CA SER A 17 9.35 -12.64 1.79
C SER A 17 9.63 -14.09 1.36
N ILE A 18 10.67 -14.32 0.55
CA ILE A 18 11.09 -15.67 0.10
C ILE A 18 11.51 -16.54 1.28
N THR A 19 12.07 -15.92 2.30
CA THR A 19 12.49 -16.58 3.54
C THR A 19 11.39 -16.63 4.59
N HIS A 20 10.62 -15.53 4.75
CA HIS A 20 9.53 -15.45 5.72
C HIS A 20 8.43 -16.48 5.41
N GLY A 21 8.07 -16.62 4.13
CA GLY A 21 6.95 -17.44 3.67
C GLY A 21 5.59 -16.80 3.94
N GLY A 22 4.54 -17.38 3.39
CA GLY A 22 3.15 -17.01 3.56
C GLY A 22 2.33 -18.07 4.29
N GLU A 23 1.12 -17.70 4.68
CA GLU A 23 0.19 -18.64 5.32
C GLU A 23 -0.01 -19.90 4.47
N GLY A 24 0.15 -21.05 5.11
CA GLY A 24 0.03 -22.35 4.48
C GLY A 24 1.30 -22.88 3.81
N ASP A 25 2.40 -22.11 3.80
CA ASP A 25 3.70 -22.60 3.31
C ASP A 25 4.36 -23.52 4.33
N TYR A 26 5.22 -24.43 3.84
CA TYR A 26 6.17 -25.12 4.67
C TYR A 26 7.38 -24.24 4.95
N THR A 27 7.84 -23.49 3.99
CA THR A 27 9.05 -22.69 3.90
C THR A 27 10.33 -23.52 3.70
N TRP A 28 11.32 -22.96 2.98
CA TRP A 28 12.62 -23.59 2.84
C TRP A 28 13.35 -23.79 4.19
N ARG A 29 13.02 -22.94 5.18
CA ARG A 29 13.54 -23.05 6.57
C ARG A 29 13.12 -24.37 7.21
N TYR A 30 11.86 -24.74 7.04
CA TYR A 30 11.35 -26.03 7.53
C TYR A 30 12.00 -27.20 6.78
N ARG A 31 12.14 -27.14 5.44
CA ARG A 31 12.81 -28.19 4.66
C ARG A 31 14.26 -28.36 5.09
N LEU A 32 14.95 -27.28 5.43
CA LEU A 32 16.31 -27.34 5.97
C LEU A 32 16.32 -27.90 7.40
N TRP A 33 15.32 -27.57 8.23
CA TRP A 33 15.18 -28.13 9.58
C TRP A 33 14.90 -29.64 9.53
N GLU A 34 14.03 -30.12 8.63
CA GLU A 34 13.83 -31.56 8.40
C GLU A 34 15.14 -32.28 8.08
N TRP A 35 15.96 -31.66 7.23
CA TRP A 35 17.28 -32.17 6.90
C TRP A 35 18.21 -32.22 8.13
N PHE A 36 18.21 -31.19 8.98
CA PHE A 36 18.97 -31.23 10.23
C PHE A 36 18.51 -32.38 11.14
N GLN A 37 17.21 -32.60 11.26
CA GLN A 37 16.67 -33.70 12.08
C GLN A 37 17.07 -35.06 11.49
N GLN A 38 16.96 -35.28 10.19
CA GLN A 38 17.33 -36.52 9.51
C GLN A 38 18.80 -36.89 9.72
N HIS A 39 19.69 -35.91 9.70
CA HIS A 39 21.12 -36.08 9.85
C HIS A 39 21.63 -35.88 11.29
N LYS A 40 20.70 -35.74 12.28
CA LYS A 40 21.01 -35.51 13.69
C LYS A 40 22.02 -34.36 13.93
N ILE A 41 21.89 -33.30 13.15
CA ILE A 41 22.69 -32.10 13.29
C ILE A 41 22.13 -31.28 14.45
N ASP A 42 22.97 -31.03 15.47
CA ASP A 42 22.58 -30.22 16.65
C ASP A 42 22.60 -28.73 16.28
N ALA A 43 21.45 -28.23 15.79
CA ALA A 43 21.23 -26.86 15.40
C ALA A 43 20.03 -26.26 16.11
N ASP A 44 20.05 -24.95 16.31
CA ASP A 44 19.02 -24.14 16.97
C ASP A 44 18.77 -22.93 16.09
N PHE A 45 17.57 -22.78 15.56
CA PHE A 45 17.23 -21.57 14.85
C PHE A 45 16.96 -20.46 15.85
N VAL A 46 17.52 -19.29 15.58
CA VAL A 46 17.41 -18.14 16.48
C VAL A 46 17.00 -16.90 15.70
N GLY A 47 16.39 -15.95 16.39
CA GLY A 47 15.97 -14.68 15.77
C GLY A 47 14.79 -14.06 16.50
N PRO A 48 14.46 -12.81 16.14
CA PRO A 48 13.41 -12.05 16.82
C PRO A 48 11.98 -12.44 16.39
N TYR A 49 11.82 -13.20 15.30
CA TYR A 49 10.52 -13.55 14.73
C TYR A 49 10.30 -15.05 14.68
N THR A 50 9.03 -15.45 14.66
CA THR A 50 8.58 -16.84 14.49
C THR A 50 7.40 -16.88 13.50
N GLY A 51 7.15 -18.05 12.91
CA GLY A 51 6.01 -18.24 12.02
C GLY A 51 6.25 -17.76 10.60
N VAL A 52 5.16 -17.51 9.88
CA VAL A 52 5.11 -16.99 8.52
C VAL A 52 4.26 -15.74 8.46
N ASN A 53 4.33 -15.01 7.36
CA ASN A 53 3.45 -13.87 7.12
C ASN A 53 2.00 -14.36 7.02
N ARG A 54 1.15 -13.91 7.93
CA ARG A 54 -0.27 -14.21 7.93
C ARG A 54 -1.02 -13.09 7.26
N ARG A 55 -2.10 -13.45 6.60
CA ARG A 55 -3.00 -12.47 6.00
C ARG A 55 -3.72 -11.70 7.08
N ASP A 56 -3.99 -10.44 6.80
CA ASP A 56 -4.83 -9.63 7.66
C ASP A 56 -6.26 -10.21 7.69
N GLU A 57 -6.88 -10.18 8.87
CA GLU A 57 -8.31 -10.47 8.95
C GLU A 57 -9.09 -9.36 8.22
N PRO A 58 -10.16 -9.73 7.51
CA PRO A 58 -10.97 -8.74 6.81
C PRO A 58 -11.64 -7.81 7.81
N VAL A 59 -11.41 -6.53 7.66
CA VAL A 59 -12.08 -5.51 8.45
C VAL A 59 -13.25 -4.96 7.62
N PRO A 60 -14.52 -5.11 8.09
CA PRO A 60 -15.65 -4.47 7.41
C PRO A 60 -15.48 -2.95 7.43
N PRO A 61 -16.11 -2.21 6.49
CA PRO A 61 -16.11 -0.77 6.52
C PRO A 61 -16.48 -0.24 7.91
N GLN A 62 -15.64 0.63 8.44
CA GLN A 62 -15.81 1.22 9.78
C GLN A 62 -15.69 2.73 9.70
N PRO A 63 -16.49 3.48 10.45
CA PRO A 63 -16.29 4.91 10.57
C PRO A 63 -14.95 5.21 11.26
N PRO A 64 -14.26 6.30 10.89
CA PRO A 64 -12.98 6.66 11.47
C PRO A 64 -13.11 6.93 12.97
N ARG A 65 -12.03 6.73 13.70
CA ARG A 65 -12.00 6.88 15.16
C ARG A 65 -12.27 8.31 15.60
N LEU A 66 -12.91 8.43 16.74
CA LEU A 66 -13.00 9.72 17.44
C LEU A 66 -11.63 10.08 18.04
N PRO A 67 -11.32 11.36 18.20
CA PRO A 67 -10.15 11.79 18.95
C PRO A 67 -10.12 11.12 20.35
N GLY A 68 -8.98 10.46 20.67
CA GLY A 68 -8.82 9.73 21.93
C GLY A 68 -9.33 8.28 21.95
N GLU A 69 -9.99 7.79 20.89
CA GLU A 69 -10.24 6.35 20.74
C GLU A 69 -8.94 5.63 20.38
N TYR A 70 -8.53 4.71 21.24
CA TYR A 70 -7.35 3.88 21.01
C TYR A 70 -7.62 2.75 20.03
N GLU A 71 -6.57 2.34 19.32
CA GLU A 71 -6.59 1.13 18.53
C GLU A 71 -6.72 -0.06 19.47
N THR A 72 -7.72 -0.89 19.27
CA THR A 72 -7.66 -2.25 19.83
C THR A 72 -6.49 -2.91 19.12
N PRO A 73 -5.39 -3.25 19.80
CA PRO A 73 -4.30 -3.93 19.14
C PRO A 73 -4.87 -5.16 18.44
N PRO A 74 -4.40 -5.50 17.23
CA PRO A 74 -4.78 -6.75 16.59
C PRO A 74 -4.55 -7.85 17.61
N LYS A 75 -5.52 -8.75 17.76
CA LYS A 75 -5.37 -9.95 18.60
C LYS A 75 -4.02 -10.57 18.25
N ASP A 76 -3.24 -10.89 19.26
CA ASP A 76 -1.90 -11.45 19.11
C ASP A 76 -1.87 -12.39 17.92
N ARG A 77 -1.05 -12.08 16.94
CA ARG A 77 -0.86 -12.93 15.76
C ARG A 77 -0.46 -14.28 16.32
N ILE A 78 -1.28 -15.32 16.10
CA ILE A 78 -0.91 -16.66 16.49
C ILE A 78 0.41 -16.96 15.77
N PRO A 79 1.52 -17.17 16.45
CA PRO A 79 2.85 -17.21 15.85
C PRO A 79 3.11 -18.56 15.16
N TRP A 80 2.37 -18.90 14.13
CA TRP A 80 2.52 -20.14 13.39
C TRP A 80 2.24 -19.90 11.92
N GLY A 81 1.09 -20.20 11.42
CA GLY A 81 0.66 -19.96 10.05
C GLY A 81 1.23 -20.92 9.00
N TYR A 82 2.10 -21.86 9.37
CA TYR A 82 2.65 -22.88 8.47
C TYR A 82 1.60 -23.86 7.99
N ASN A 83 1.92 -24.63 6.94
CA ASN A 83 1.11 -25.74 6.48
C ASN A 83 0.77 -26.67 7.66
N VAL A 84 -0.44 -27.21 7.65
CA VAL A 84 -0.95 -28.08 8.75
C VAL A 84 -0.11 -29.32 9.01
N ASN A 85 0.70 -29.75 8.05
CA ASN A 85 1.61 -30.88 8.17
C ASN A 85 3.02 -30.52 8.69
N VAL A 86 3.28 -29.24 8.97
CA VAL A 86 4.54 -28.83 9.61
C VAL A 86 4.57 -29.33 11.04
N SER A 87 5.67 -29.96 11.43
CA SER A 87 5.85 -30.50 12.78
C SER A 87 5.76 -29.40 13.85
N HIS A 88 4.97 -29.62 14.89
CA HIS A 88 4.90 -28.70 16.03
C HIS A 88 6.22 -28.58 16.82
N HIS A 89 7.20 -29.46 16.56
CA HIS A 89 8.55 -29.36 17.10
C HIS A 89 9.47 -28.49 16.26
N PHE A 90 8.98 -27.95 15.14
CA PHE A 90 9.78 -27.06 14.29
C PHE A 90 10.24 -25.83 15.07
N ASP A 91 11.55 -25.70 15.16
CA ASP A 91 12.17 -24.47 15.66
C ASP A 91 12.07 -23.37 14.60
N SER A 92 11.05 -22.54 14.74
CA SER A 92 10.63 -21.61 13.68
C SER A 92 11.25 -20.22 13.77
N SER A 93 12.23 -20.01 14.68
CA SER A 93 12.85 -18.69 14.88
C SER A 93 13.62 -18.22 13.64
N HIS A 94 13.51 -16.94 13.31
CA HIS A 94 14.17 -16.35 12.14
C HIS A 94 14.30 -14.82 12.26
N PHE A 95 14.99 -14.19 11.27
CA PHE A 95 15.04 -12.76 11.08
C PHE A 95 14.67 -12.41 9.61
N ALA A 96 13.45 -12.74 9.23
CA ALA A 96 12.92 -12.46 7.91
C ALA A 96 11.56 -11.77 7.98
N THR A 97 11.31 -10.83 7.06
CA THR A 97 10.06 -10.09 6.97
C THR A 97 9.73 -9.80 5.50
N TRP A 98 8.46 -9.83 5.12
CA TRP A 98 8.01 -9.44 3.79
C TRP A 98 8.47 -8.03 3.44
N GLY A 99 9.00 -7.85 2.23
CA GLY A 99 9.51 -6.57 1.75
C GLY A 99 10.86 -6.15 2.34
N TYR A 100 11.50 -6.99 3.17
CA TYR A 100 12.73 -6.61 3.84
C TYR A 100 13.89 -6.43 2.87
N GLN A 101 14.73 -5.43 3.12
CA GLN A 101 15.83 -5.04 2.29
C GLN A 101 17.16 -5.28 3.02
N ALA A 102 18.21 -5.63 2.29
CA ALA A 102 19.55 -5.74 2.85
C ALA A 102 19.99 -4.43 3.52
N LYS A 103 19.64 -3.29 2.92
CA LYS A 103 19.91 -1.96 3.48
C LYS A 103 19.32 -1.76 4.87
N GLN A 104 18.09 -2.24 5.11
CA GLN A 104 17.44 -2.11 6.43
C GLN A 104 18.14 -2.97 7.49
N ALA A 105 18.63 -4.16 7.11
CA ALA A 105 19.32 -5.06 8.02
C ALA A 105 20.62 -4.50 8.58
N THR A 106 21.31 -3.61 7.84
CA THR A 106 22.63 -3.08 8.21
C THR A 106 22.69 -2.44 9.59
N SER A 107 21.62 -1.81 10.05
CA SER A 107 21.58 -1.08 11.32
C SER A 107 21.17 -1.92 12.53
N VAL A 108 20.62 -3.12 12.31
CA VAL A 108 20.00 -3.92 13.39
C VAL A 108 20.55 -5.34 13.52
N ILE A 109 21.26 -5.86 12.50
CA ILE A 109 21.73 -7.24 12.48
C ILE A 109 22.73 -7.56 13.60
N GLY A 110 23.61 -6.61 13.93
CA GLY A 110 24.58 -6.78 15.01
C GLY A 110 23.91 -6.98 16.37
N ASP A 111 22.81 -6.28 16.64
CA ASP A 111 22.02 -6.46 17.86
C ASP A 111 21.29 -7.80 17.86
N ALA A 112 20.74 -8.21 16.73
CA ALA A 112 20.09 -9.52 16.60
C ALA A 112 21.08 -10.66 16.88
N VAL A 113 22.32 -10.58 16.38
CA VAL A 113 23.37 -11.56 16.65
C VAL A 113 23.72 -11.60 18.14
N ARG A 114 23.91 -10.45 18.79
CA ARG A 114 24.20 -10.38 20.24
C ARG A 114 23.07 -10.94 21.09
N GLN A 115 21.84 -10.53 20.84
CA GLN A 115 20.67 -10.95 21.61
C GLN A 115 20.39 -12.46 21.49
N SER A 116 20.58 -13.00 20.29
CA SER A 116 20.34 -14.41 20.00
C SER A 116 21.58 -15.30 20.25
N ASN A 117 22.75 -14.74 20.55
CA ASN A 117 24.02 -15.46 20.60
C ASN A 117 24.24 -16.34 19.35
N ALA A 118 23.92 -15.81 18.18
CA ALA A 118 24.04 -16.53 16.92
C ALA A 118 25.50 -16.85 16.61
N THR A 119 25.74 -18.06 16.11
CA THR A 119 27.07 -18.56 15.71
C THR A 119 27.18 -18.73 14.19
N MET A 120 26.05 -18.77 13.48
CA MET A 120 26.00 -18.87 12.03
C MET A 120 24.88 -17.98 11.48
N LEU A 121 25.14 -17.34 10.34
CA LEU A 121 24.15 -16.62 9.54
C LEU A 121 23.89 -17.38 8.24
N LEU A 122 22.62 -17.67 7.95
CA LEU A 122 22.16 -18.00 6.61
C LEU A 122 21.42 -16.76 6.07
N SER A 123 21.83 -16.24 4.93
CA SER A 123 21.26 -14.99 4.40
C SER A 123 20.74 -15.19 2.99
N LEU A 124 19.48 -14.82 2.76
CA LEU A 124 18.85 -14.75 1.44
C LEU A 124 18.06 -13.44 1.37
N VAL A 125 18.74 -12.35 1.01
CA VAL A 125 18.19 -10.99 0.98
C VAL A 125 18.84 -10.17 -0.15
N GLY A 126 18.14 -9.17 -0.67
CA GLY A 126 18.64 -8.26 -1.69
C GLY A 126 17.70 -8.10 -2.89
N PHE A 127 16.72 -8.99 -3.07
CA PHE A 127 15.75 -8.87 -4.16
C PHE A 127 14.98 -7.54 -4.08
N ASN A 128 14.51 -7.17 -2.89
CA ASN A 128 13.72 -5.94 -2.70
C ASN A 128 14.56 -4.66 -2.84
N ASP A 129 15.86 -4.71 -2.54
CA ASP A 129 16.77 -3.59 -2.80
C ASP A 129 16.80 -3.25 -4.29
N LEU A 130 16.90 -4.27 -5.16
CA LEU A 130 16.90 -4.14 -6.61
C LEU A 130 15.50 -3.88 -7.17
N GLY A 131 14.52 -4.65 -6.72
CA GLY A 131 13.15 -4.64 -7.22
C GLY A 131 12.42 -3.33 -7.01
N TRP A 132 12.69 -2.63 -5.92
CA TRP A 132 12.07 -1.37 -5.52
C TRP A 132 12.97 -0.16 -5.69
N PHE A 133 14.06 -0.28 -6.45
CA PHE A 133 15.01 0.81 -6.74
C PHE A 133 15.62 1.45 -5.48
N VAL A 134 15.76 0.67 -4.39
CA VAL A 134 16.42 1.14 -3.16
C VAL A 134 17.92 1.27 -3.38
N ASN A 135 18.50 0.29 -4.09
CA ASN A 135 19.88 0.25 -4.50
C ASN A 135 20.01 -0.44 -5.88
N ASP A 136 21.11 -0.20 -6.57
CA ASP A 136 21.61 -1.05 -7.64
C ASP A 136 22.38 -2.27 -7.09
N ALA A 137 22.96 -3.08 -7.97
CA ALA A 137 23.74 -4.24 -7.59
C ALA A 137 24.92 -3.89 -6.66
N ASN A 138 25.62 -2.79 -6.93
CA ASN A 138 26.78 -2.37 -6.12
C ASN A 138 26.35 -1.84 -4.75
N GLY A 139 25.29 -1.06 -4.69
CA GLY A 139 24.73 -0.56 -3.43
C GLY A 139 24.18 -1.68 -2.56
N THR A 140 23.52 -2.69 -3.16
CA THR A 140 23.04 -3.88 -2.45
C THR A 140 24.22 -4.73 -1.94
N MET A 141 25.26 -4.91 -2.76
CA MET A 141 26.48 -5.60 -2.36
C MET A 141 27.15 -4.94 -1.16
N LYS A 142 27.24 -3.60 -1.14
CA LYS A 142 27.75 -2.84 0.00
C LYS A 142 26.92 -3.04 1.27
N SER A 143 25.60 -3.17 1.13
CA SER A 143 24.72 -3.49 2.26
C SER A 143 25.00 -4.89 2.81
N ILE A 144 25.19 -5.90 1.94
CA ILE A 144 25.52 -7.27 2.35
C ILE A 144 26.90 -7.31 3.04
N GLU A 145 27.89 -6.59 2.52
CA GLU A 145 29.20 -6.47 3.17
C GLU A 145 29.09 -5.83 4.57
N THR A 146 28.28 -4.79 4.71
CA THR A 146 28.01 -4.17 6.01
C THR A 146 27.36 -5.16 6.98
N ILE A 147 26.39 -5.98 6.53
CA ILE A 147 25.79 -7.05 7.34
C ILE A 147 26.87 -8.01 7.85
N LEU A 148 27.76 -8.49 6.98
CA LEU A 148 28.89 -9.33 7.38
C LEU A 148 29.75 -8.67 8.46
N GLN A 149 30.10 -7.41 8.26
CA GLN A 149 30.97 -6.65 9.19
C GLN A 149 30.30 -6.45 10.55
N GLU A 150 29.01 -6.08 10.58
CA GLU A 150 28.26 -5.90 11.83
C GLU A 150 28.08 -7.22 12.59
N CYS A 151 27.84 -8.33 11.87
CA CYS A 151 27.83 -9.66 12.47
C CYS A 151 29.19 -10.03 13.08
N ARG A 152 30.30 -9.78 12.37
CA ARG A 152 31.66 -10.04 12.88
C ARG A 152 32.06 -9.16 14.06
N LYS A 153 31.56 -7.92 14.13
CA LYS A 153 31.72 -7.07 15.32
C LYS A 153 30.97 -7.65 16.53
N ALA A 154 29.80 -8.25 16.30
CA ALA A 154 29.01 -8.87 17.36
C ALA A 154 29.59 -10.25 17.79
N ASN A 155 30.01 -11.06 16.83
CA ASN A 155 30.65 -12.37 17.03
C ASN A 155 31.80 -12.56 16.03
N PRO A 156 33.08 -12.37 16.42
CA PRO A 156 34.24 -12.44 15.52
C PRO A 156 34.53 -13.83 14.92
N THR A 157 33.86 -14.87 15.41
CA THR A 157 34.05 -16.24 14.92
C THR A 157 32.80 -16.77 14.21
N MET A 158 31.88 -15.88 13.88
CA MET A 158 30.62 -16.25 13.24
C MET A 158 30.86 -16.88 11.86
N GLU A 159 30.12 -17.93 11.57
CA GLU A 159 30.08 -18.63 10.29
C GLU A 159 28.99 -18.03 9.39
N PHE A 160 29.19 -18.05 8.06
CA PHE A 160 28.23 -17.42 7.11
C PHE A 160 27.96 -18.33 5.92
N VAL A 161 26.68 -18.36 5.49
CA VAL A 161 26.29 -18.85 4.16
C VAL A 161 25.42 -17.79 3.50
N PHE A 162 25.93 -17.17 2.44
CA PHE A 162 25.16 -16.21 1.65
C PHE A 162 24.57 -16.90 0.43
N GLY A 163 23.22 -16.93 0.36
CA GLY A 163 22.50 -17.32 -0.84
C GLY A 163 22.44 -16.17 -1.85
N ASN A 164 22.65 -16.49 -3.11
CA ASN A 164 22.47 -15.52 -4.18
C ASN A 164 20.97 -15.29 -4.47
N VAL A 165 20.67 -14.10 -5.01
CA VAL A 165 19.31 -13.64 -5.23
C VAL A 165 18.70 -14.37 -6.45
N VAL A 166 17.49 -14.88 -6.28
CA VAL A 166 16.73 -15.53 -7.37
C VAL A 166 16.28 -14.49 -8.40
N GLN A 167 16.17 -14.93 -9.65
CA GLN A 167 15.45 -14.18 -10.67
C GLN A 167 13.94 -14.40 -10.50
N ARG A 168 13.15 -13.45 -11.00
CA ARG A 168 11.71 -13.64 -11.14
C ARG A 168 11.32 -13.94 -12.57
N SER A 169 10.09 -14.42 -12.79
CA SER A 169 9.50 -14.56 -14.12
C SER A 169 9.55 -13.25 -14.91
N LYS A 170 9.46 -13.34 -16.23
CA LYS A 170 9.52 -12.19 -17.13
C LYS A 170 8.54 -11.08 -16.70
N MET A 171 9.06 -9.88 -16.63
CA MET A 171 8.30 -8.66 -16.38
C MET A 171 8.70 -7.61 -17.42
N ASP A 172 7.75 -7.19 -18.25
CA ASP A 172 8.01 -6.20 -19.29
C ASP A 172 8.51 -4.87 -18.70
N GLY A 173 9.51 -4.29 -19.38
CA GLY A 173 10.11 -3.02 -18.95
C GLY A 173 11.09 -3.13 -17.77
N ARG A 174 11.40 -4.33 -17.24
CA ARG A 174 12.27 -4.54 -16.08
C ARG A 174 13.57 -5.29 -16.42
N GLN A 175 14.20 -4.95 -17.56
CA GLN A 175 15.52 -5.47 -17.89
C GLN A 175 16.58 -5.06 -16.86
N ASP A 176 16.42 -3.87 -16.25
CA ASP A 176 17.25 -3.37 -15.16
C ASP A 176 17.35 -4.35 -13.99
N LEU A 177 16.23 -4.97 -13.61
CA LEU A 177 16.18 -5.94 -12.51
C LEU A 177 16.95 -7.22 -12.84
N ILE A 178 16.80 -7.71 -14.06
CA ILE A 178 17.53 -8.91 -14.55
C ILE A 178 19.03 -8.65 -14.51
N ASP A 179 19.48 -7.52 -15.08
CA ASP A 179 20.89 -7.17 -15.17
C ASP A 179 21.52 -6.93 -13.80
N ASN A 180 20.83 -6.19 -12.92
CA ASN A 180 21.29 -5.95 -11.55
C ASN A 180 21.33 -7.25 -10.72
N THR A 181 20.35 -8.14 -10.85
CA THR A 181 20.37 -9.45 -10.16
C THR A 181 21.55 -10.30 -10.60
N ASN A 182 21.81 -10.38 -11.91
CA ASN A 182 22.97 -11.10 -12.45
C ASN A 182 24.29 -10.50 -11.96
N LEU A 183 24.40 -9.18 -11.96
CA LEU A 183 25.61 -8.50 -11.48
C LEU A 183 25.82 -8.71 -9.98
N LEU A 184 24.77 -8.55 -9.17
CA LEU A 184 24.83 -8.79 -7.72
C LEU A 184 25.28 -10.23 -7.41
N ASN A 185 24.71 -11.22 -8.08
CA ASN A 185 25.05 -12.63 -7.88
C ASN A 185 26.50 -12.92 -8.23
N LYS A 186 27.03 -12.31 -9.31
CA LYS A 186 28.45 -12.40 -9.67
C LYS A 186 29.36 -11.77 -8.64
N LEU A 187 29.00 -10.57 -8.16
CA LEU A 187 29.76 -9.86 -7.13
C LEU A 187 29.77 -10.64 -5.81
N LEU A 188 28.61 -11.16 -5.39
CA LEU A 188 28.50 -11.91 -4.14
C LEU A 188 29.30 -13.21 -4.16
N LYS A 189 29.31 -13.94 -5.30
CA LYS A 189 30.11 -15.15 -5.46
C LYS A 189 31.61 -14.88 -5.30
N THR A 190 32.11 -13.80 -5.89
CA THR A 190 33.51 -13.40 -5.75
C THR A 190 33.82 -12.98 -4.31
N ALA A 191 32.99 -12.09 -3.74
CA ALA A 191 33.20 -11.57 -2.41
C ALA A 191 33.12 -12.64 -1.31
N ALA A 192 32.27 -13.63 -1.44
CA ALA A 192 32.18 -14.74 -0.48
C ALA A 192 33.54 -15.48 -0.34
N SER A 193 34.26 -15.66 -1.45
CA SER A 193 35.60 -16.24 -1.45
C SER A 193 36.63 -15.32 -0.76
N ASP A 194 36.56 -14.00 -1.03
CA ASP A 194 37.48 -13.02 -0.45
C ASP A 194 37.25 -12.81 1.05
N TRP A 195 36.00 -12.93 1.49
CA TRP A 195 35.60 -12.81 2.90
C TRP A 195 35.91 -14.04 3.74
N ASN A 196 36.14 -15.19 3.10
CA ASN A 196 36.36 -16.45 3.80
C ASN A 196 37.67 -16.44 4.59
N SER A 197 37.62 -16.96 5.80
CA SER A 197 38.81 -17.12 6.65
C SER A 197 38.64 -18.30 7.61
N THR A 198 39.71 -18.86 8.09
CA THR A 198 39.69 -19.96 9.08
C THR A 198 39.04 -19.56 10.40
N LYS A 199 39.08 -18.27 10.77
CA LYS A 199 38.49 -17.75 12.01
C LYS A 199 36.97 -17.53 11.87
N SER A 200 36.52 -17.12 10.71
CA SER A 200 35.14 -16.76 10.41
C SER A 200 34.81 -17.20 8.98
N PRO A 201 34.49 -18.48 8.80
CA PRO A 201 34.24 -19.06 7.49
C PRO A 201 33.04 -18.44 6.79
N VAL A 202 33.17 -18.24 5.47
CA VAL A 202 32.09 -17.75 4.59
C VAL A 202 31.93 -18.70 3.44
N SER A 203 30.70 -19.12 3.19
CA SER A 203 30.31 -19.95 2.06
C SER A 203 29.26 -19.24 1.21
N TYR A 204 29.12 -19.71 -0.03
CA TYR A 204 28.16 -19.25 -1.00
C TYR A 204 27.18 -20.36 -1.36
N ALA A 205 25.88 -20.12 -1.22
CA ALA A 205 24.82 -21.00 -1.65
C ALA A 205 24.27 -20.53 -3.00
N ASP A 206 24.42 -21.34 -4.05
CA ASP A 206 23.95 -21.03 -5.40
C ASP A 206 22.45 -21.35 -5.53
N VAL A 207 21.63 -20.51 -4.91
CA VAL A 207 20.16 -20.65 -4.90
C VAL A 207 19.60 -20.41 -6.29
N ALA A 208 20.05 -19.37 -6.98
CA ALA A 208 19.53 -18.97 -8.29
C ALA A 208 19.71 -20.06 -9.37
N SER A 209 20.79 -20.86 -9.31
CA SER A 209 21.00 -21.93 -10.28
C SER A 209 20.08 -23.15 -10.08
N LEU A 210 19.56 -23.34 -8.87
CA LEU A 210 18.67 -24.44 -8.53
C LEU A 210 17.19 -24.05 -8.57
N TYR A 211 16.92 -22.76 -8.46
CA TYR A 211 15.56 -22.24 -8.39
C TYR A 211 14.99 -22.07 -9.80
N GLU A 212 14.07 -22.96 -10.15
CA GLU A 212 13.44 -23.00 -11.48
C GLU A 212 12.47 -21.83 -11.70
N CYS A 213 13.01 -20.59 -11.61
CA CYS A 213 12.32 -19.36 -11.92
C CYS A 213 13.30 -18.33 -12.48
N GLY A 214 12.88 -17.67 -13.55
CA GLY A 214 13.65 -16.65 -14.25
C GLY A 214 12.93 -16.17 -15.49
N PRO A 215 13.47 -15.16 -16.18
CA PRO A 215 12.89 -14.62 -17.42
C PRO A 215 12.73 -15.66 -18.54
N GLU A 216 13.59 -16.69 -18.56
CA GLU A 216 13.58 -17.80 -19.52
C GLU A 216 12.33 -18.68 -19.41
N TYR A 217 11.66 -18.70 -18.26
CA TYR A 217 10.41 -19.44 -18.07
C TYR A 217 9.16 -18.64 -18.53
N GLY A 218 9.33 -17.39 -18.99
CA GLY A 218 8.22 -16.52 -19.38
C GLY A 218 7.44 -15.99 -18.17
N GLU A 219 6.11 -16.04 -18.21
CA GLU A 219 5.25 -15.47 -17.16
C GLU A 219 5.13 -16.35 -15.92
N ARG A 220 5.30 -17.67 -16.06
CA ARG A 220 5.09 -18.65 -14.98
C ARG A 220 6.31 -19.52 -14.80
N CYS A 221 6.71 -19.65 -13.55
CA CYS A 221 7.87 -20.46 -13.18
C CYS A 221 7.44 -21.77 -12.48
N PRO A 222 8.15 -22.90 -12.70
CA PRO A 222 7.89 -24.14 -11.98
C PRO A 222 8.04 -24.02 -10.46
N ALA A 223 9.02 -23.24 -9.99
CA ALA A 223 9.37 -23.12 -8.57
C ALA A 223 8.64 -22.00 -7.81
N ALA A 224 7.89 -21.15 -8.51
CA ALA A 224 7.25 -19.99 -7.89
C ALA A 224 5.74 -19.96 -8.14
N TYR A 225 4.95 -19.56 -7.14
CA TYR A 225 3.49 -19.49 -7.29
C TYR A 225 3.00 -18.19 -7.96
N ASP A 226 3.81 -17.12 -7.93
CA ASP A 226 3.49 -15.81 -8.52
C ASP A 226 4.61 -15.26 -9.41
N GLY A 227 5.53 -16.14 -9.82
CA GLY A 227 6.71 -15.79 -10.60
C GLY A 227 7.90 -15.26 -9.79
N LEU A 228 7.83 -15.30 -8.46
CA LEU A 228 8.93 -14.93 -7.55
C LEU A 228 8.95 -15.77 -6.29
N HIS A 229 7.84 -15.81 -5.55
CA HIS A 229 7.78 -16.46 -4.25
C HIS A 229 7.68 -17.97 -4.38
N PRO A 230 8.45 -18.72 -3.57
CA PRO A 230 8.57 -20.16 -3.73
C PRO A 230 7.24 -20.88 -3.45
N ASN A 231 6.87 -21.77 -4.34
CA ASN A 231 5.93 -22.85 -4.05
C ASN A 231 6.67 -24.01 -3.36
N ALA A 232 5.99 -25.13 -3.12
CA ALA A 232 6.59 -26.25 -2.41
C ALA A 232 7.84 -26.84 -3.11
N LEU A 233 7.94 -26.77 -4.44
CA LEU A 233 9.15 -27.13 -5.18
C LEU A 233 10.28 -26.15 -4.91
N GLY A 234 10.00 -24.85 -5.02
CA GLY A 234 10.99 -23.79 -4.77
C GLY A 234 11.53 -23.81 -3.33
N GLU A 235 10.69 -24.15 -2.35
CA GLU A 235 11.13 -24.33 -0.96
C GLU A 235 12.21 -25.43 -0.85
N TYR A 236 12.01 -26.58 -1.50
CA TYR A 236 13.01 -27.65 -1.55
C TYR A 236 14.28 -27.22 -2.30
N GLN A 237 14.15 -26.49 -3.40
CA GLN A 237 15.30 -26.05 -4.21
C GLN A 237 16.18 -25.07 -3.41
N ILE A 238 15.58 -24.13 -2.70
CA ILE A 238 16.31 -23.20 -1.82
C ILE A 238 16.99 -23.96 -0.67
N ALA A 239 16.26 -24.86 0.01
CA ALA A 239 16.82 -25.67 1.08
C ALA A 239 17.98 -26.56 0.58
N LYS A 240 17.89 -27.09 -0.63
CA LYS A 240 18.95 -27.87 -1.29
C LYS A 240 20.20 -27.00 -1.53
N ALA A 241 20.05 -25.77 -1.99
CA ALA A 241 21.18 -24.86 -2.19
C ALA A 241 21.94 -24.59 -0.89
N PHE A 242 21.21 -24.27 0.19
CA PHE A 242 21.82 -24.06 1.50
C PHE A 242 22.44 -25.35 2.07
N SER A 243 21.77 -26.48 1.97
CA SER A 243 22.32 -27.76 2.44
C SER A 243 23.55 -28.21 1.65
N ASN A 244 23.65 -27.89 0.34
CA ASN A 244 24.86 -28.13 -0.45
C ASN A 244 26.06 -27.39 0.16
N ALA A 245 25.91 -26.08 0.44
CA ALA A 245 26.97 -25.27 1.05
C ALA A 245 27.32 -25.76 2.46
N LEU A 246 26.32 -26.07 3.28
CA LEU A 246 26.51 -26.60 4.63
C LEU A 246 27.20 -27.97 4.64
N HIS A 247 26.87 -28.85 3.70
CA HIS A 247 27.52 -30.14 3.55
C HIS A 247 28.96 -30.01 3.09
N THR A 248 29.19 -29.23 2.02
CA THR A 248 30.51 -29.14 1.36
C THR A 248 31.52 -28.37 2.19
N ASP A 249 31.14 -27.21 2.73
CA ASP A 249 32.08 -26.27 3.34
C ASP A 249 32.11 -26.35 4.86
N PHE A 250 31.06 -26.88 5.50
CA PHE A 250 30.97 -27.02 6.96
C PHE A 250 30.92 -28.47 7.43
N ALA A 251 30.99 -29.45 6.51
CA ALA A 251 30.94 -30.87 6.77
C ALA A 251 29.71 -31.27 7.62
N LEU A 252 28.53 -30.72 7.29
CA LEU A 252 27.27 -31.02 7.95
C LEU A 252 26.45 -32.00 7.12
N GLY A 253 25.84 -32.97 7.78
CA GLY A 253 25.01 -34.00 7.14
C GLY A 253 25.84 -34.98 6.30
N GLU A 254 25.21 -36.08 5.93
CA GLU A 254 25.84 -37.10 5.06
C GLU A 254 25.66 -36.79 3.57
N ARG A 255 24.60 -36.09 3.22
CA ARG A 255 24.25 -35.63 1.86
C ARG A 255 23.34 -34.41 1.96
N PRO A 256 23.26 -33.58 0.90
CA PRO A 256 22.33 -32.45 0.85
C PRO A 256 20.85 -32.88 0.80
N VAL A 257 19.96 -31.90 0.93
CA VAL A 257 18.50 -32.09 0.78
C VAL A 257 18.19 -32.71 -0.59
N GLU A 258 17.42 -33.76 -0.60
CA GLU A 258 16.87 -34.38 -1.81
C GLU A 258 15.48 -33.81 -2.12
N ILE A 259 15.26 -33.43 -3.37
CA ILE A 259 13.95 -32.95 -3.83
C ILE A 259 13.08 -34.18 -4.11
N PRO A 260 11.91 -34.33 -3.46
CA PRO A 260 11.02 -35.46 -3.74
C PRO A 260 10.55 -35.47 -5.21
N THR A 261 10.39 -36.65 -5.76
CA THR A 261 9.85 -36.85 -7.13
C THR A 261 8.37 -36.48 -7.25
N TRP A 262 7.67 -36.45 -6.11
CA TRP A 262 6.28 -36.01 -6.03
C TRP A 262 6.12 -35.10 -4.82
N ILE A 263 5.52 -33.93 -5.07
CA ILE A 263 5.22 -32.91 -4.06
C ILE A 263 3.71 -32.66 -4.11
N PRO A 264 2.98 -32.79 -2.97
CA PRO A 264 1.53 -32.53 -2.94
C PRO A 264 1.22 -31.11 -3.36
N ALA A 265 0.20 -30.95 -4.22
CA ALA A 265 -0.35 -29.64 -4.53
C ALA A 265 -1.01 -29.03 -3.29
N ARG A 266 -1.08 -27.70 -3.26
CA ARG A 266 -1.81 -26.96 -2.22
C ARG A 266 -3.31 -27.25 -2.32
N ASP A 267 -3.99 -27.44 -1.17
CA ASP A 267 -5.44 -27.60 -1.13
C ASP A 267 -6.16 -26.27 -1.39
N LEU A 268 -6.67 -26.10 -2.58
CA LEU A 268 -7.43 -24.95 -3.03
C LEU A 268 -8.93 -25.27 -3.18
N ARG A 269 -9.50 -25.92 -2.15
CA ARG A 269 -10.94 -26.24 -2.16
C ARG A 269 -11.80 -24.99 -2.33
N ALA A 270 -12.98 -25.14 -2.91
CA ALA A 270 -13.95 -24.05 -3.01
C ALA A 270 -14.35 -23.53 -1.62
N PRO A 271 -14.42 -22.21 -1.41
CA PRO A 271 -14.88 -21.63 -0.16
C PRO A 271 -16.30 -22.06 0.18
N SER A 272 -16.61 -22.19 1.47
CA SER A 272 -17.90 -22.55 2.00
C SER A 272 -18.48 -21.45 2.89
N HIS A 273 -19.75 -21.59 3.30
CA HIS A 273 -20.47 -20.61 4.15
C HIS A 273 -20.41 -19.20 3.56
N ILE A 274 -20.68 -19.12 2.24
CA ILE A 274 -20.74 -17.85 1.54
C ILE A 274 -22.04 -17.14 1.93
N VAL A 275 -21.91 -15.93 2.46
CA VAL A 275 -23.02 -15.02 2.76
C VAL A 275 -22.90 -13.82 1.84
N VAL A 276 -23.97 -13.53 1.11
CA VAL A 276 -24.13 -12.32 0.29
C VAL A 276 -25.32 -11.57 0.83
N GLU A 277 -25.12 -10.34 1.25
CA GLU A 277 -26.19 -9.52 1.83
C GLU A 277 -26.12 -8.07 1.35
N GLY A 278 -27.26 -7.38 1.36
CA GLY A 278 -27.31 -5.94 1.11
C GLY A 278 -26.51 -5.19 2.19
N ALA A 279 -25.72 -4.23 1.76
CA ALA A 279 -24.91 -3.39 2.61
C ALA A 279 -25.16 -1.90 2.31
N PRO A 280 -24.89 -0.97 3.24
CA PRO A 280 -25.16 0.45 3.00
C PRO A 280 -24.52 1.02 1.73
N MET A 281 -23.43 0.41 1.26
CA MET A 281 -22.71 0.83 0.05
C MET A 281 -22.90 -0.12 -1.14
N GLY A 282 -23.79 -1.11 -1.08
CA GLY A 282 -23.99 -2.08 -2.14
C GLY A 282 -24.23 -3.48 -1.59
N LEU A 283 -23.22 -4.36 -1.65
CA LEU A 283 -23.25 -5.72 -1.13
C LEU A 283 -22.06 -5.99 -0.24
N ALA A 284 -22.25 -6.72 0.84
CA ALA A 284 -21.19 -7.37 1.60
C ALA A 284 -21.19 -8.87 1.27
N VAL A 285 -20.01 -9.40 0.98
CA VAL A 285 -19.80 -10.82 0.69
C VAL A 285 -18.74 -11.35 1.64
N THR A 286 -19.08 -12.40 2.39
CA THR A 286 -18.16 -13.05 3.32
C THR A 286 -18.21 -14.56 3.16
N TRP A 287 -17.14 -15.26 3.50
CA TRP A 287 -17.05 -16.70 3.43
C TRP A 287 -16.10 -17.27 4.47
N LYS A 288 -16.20 -18.58 4.70
CA LYS A 288 -15.26 -19.25 5.60
C LYS A 288 -13.87 -19.24 4.98
N HIS A 289 -12.89 -18.76 5.76
CA HIS A 289 -11.49 -18.73 5.34
C HIS A 289 -10.97 -20.13 4.97
N VAL A 290 -10.33 -20.24 3.81
CA VAL A 290 -9.57 -21.41 3.38
C VAL A 290 -8.10 -21.13 3.67
N PHE A 291 -7.54 -21.88 4.59
CA PHE A 291 -6.19 -21.66 5.10
C PHE A 291 -5.14 -21.69 3.98
N GLY A 292 -4.33 -20.65 3.91
CA GLY A 292 -3.28 -20.48 2.92
C GLY A 292 -3.76 -20.07 1.51
N ALA A 293 -5.05 -19.70 1.35
CA ALA A 293 -5.59 -19.27 0.06
C ALA A 293 -5.81 -17.76 -0.02
N GLU A 294 -5.62 -17.20 -1.18
CA GLU A 294 -6.25 -15.96 -1.68
C GLU A 294 -7.52 -16.33 -2.41
N TYR A 295 -8.22 -15.32 -2.92
CA TYR A 295 -9.48 -15.58 -3.58
C TYR A 295 -9.61 -14.77 -4.86
N ASP A 296 -10.32 -15.37 -5.82
CA ASP A 296 -11.02 -14.62 -6.85
C ASP A 296 -12.50 -14.64 -6.49
N TYR A 297 -13.18 -13.52 -6.67
CA TYR A 297 -14.62 -13.49 -6.75
C TYR A 297 -15.07 -13.04 -8.13
N ARG A 298 -16.25 -13.53 -8.53
CA ARG A 298 -16.90 -13.03 -9.73
C ARG A 298 -18.35 -12.70 -9.44
N ARG A 299 -18.83 -11.67 -10.11
CA ARG A 299 -20.22 -11.22 -9.97
C ARG A 299 -20.85 -10.93 -11.31
N ARG A 300 -22.17 -11.00 -11.35
CA ARG A 300 -22.99 -10.52 -12.46
C ARG A 300 -24.34 -10.06 -11.94
N GLU A 301 -25.03 -9.22 -12.68
CA GLU A 301 -26.45 -8.96 -12.45
C GLU A 301 -27.23 -10.24 -12.75
N LYS A 302 -28.23 -10.52 -11.91
CA LYS A 302 -29.03 -11.74 -12.03
C LYS A 302 -29.74 -11.78 -13.39
N GLY A 303 -29.53 -12.89 -14.11
CA GLY A 303 -30.06 -13.08 -15.46
C GLY A 303 -29.12 -12.67 -16.59
N GLN A 304 -27.99 -12.00 -16.29
CA GLN A 304 -26.96 -11.70 -17.28
C GLN A 304 -26.01 -12.88 -17.44
N SER A 305 -25.44 -13.05 -18.65
CA SER A 305 -24.51 -14.14 -18.93
C SER A 305 -23.05 -13.80 -18.58
N LYS A 306 -22.67 -12.52 -18.64
CA LYS A 306 -21.28 -12.07 -18.48
C LYS A 306 -20.91 -11.89 -17.01
N TRP A 307 -19.85 -12.54 -16.58
CA TRP A 307 -19.23 -12.36 -15.27
C TRP A 307 -18.15 -11.27 -15.30
N SER A 308 -18.04 -10.51 -14.20
CA SER A 308 -16.91 -9.64 -13.90
C SER A 308 -16.09 -10.32 -12.80
N GLU A 309 -14.79 -10.52 -13.03
CA GLU A 309 -13.89 -11.24 -12.12
C GLU A 309 -12.91 -10.27 -11.46
N HIS A 310 -12.65 -10.48 -10.17
CA HIS A 310 -11.77 -9.65 -9.34
C HIS A 310 -10.98 -10.51 -8.37
N GLN A 311 -9.82 -10.01 -7.94
CA GLN A 311 -8.96 -10.68 -6.97
C GLN A 311 -9.06 -9.98 -5.61
N ILE A 312 -8.99 -10.78 -4.54
CA ILE A 312 -9.00 -10.28 -3.17
C ILE A 312 -8.17 -11.18 -2.25
N ALA A 313 -7.45 -10.56 -1.32
CA ALA A 313 -6.56 -11.30 -0.42
C ALA A 313 -7.27 -11.86 0.81
N THR A 314 -8.42 -11.31 1.20
CA THR A 314 -9.15 -11.67 2.42
C THR A 314 -10.45 -12.41 2.10
N ASN A 315 -11.05 -13.03 3.09
CA ASN A 315 -12.34 -13.74 2.94
C ASN A 315 -13.57 -12.81 3.09
N ARG A 316 -13.44 -11.57 2.59
CA ARG A 316 -14.52 -10.57 2.51
C ARG A 316 -14.33 -9.70 1.28
N ALA A 317 -15.45 -9.37 0.62
CA ALA A 317 -15.51 -8.36 -0.42
C ALA A 317 -16.70 -7.41 -0.17
N ASP A 318 -16.45 -6.10 -0.22
CA ASP A 318 -17.46 -5.06 -0.15
C ASP A 318 -17.64 -4.45 -1.55
N LEU A 319 -18.81 -4.72 -2.17
CA LEU A 319 -19.10 -4.39 -3.57
C LEU A 319 -19.86 -3.08 -3.65
N ALA A 320 -19.15 -1.97 -3.70
CA ALA A 320 -19.74 -0.63 -3.70
C ALA A 320 -20.22 -0.16 -5.09
N ASP A 321 -19.70 -0.74 -6.16
CA ASP A 321 -20.03 -0.40 -7.55
C ASP A 321 -21.22 -1.23 -8.11
N THR A 322 -22.29 -1.33 -7.32
CA THR A 322 -23.52 -2.03 -7.64
C THR A 322 -24.69 -1.06 -7.75
N ASN A 323 -25.69 -1.41 -8.56
CA ASN A 323 -26.91 -0.63 -8.72
C ASN A 323 -27.91 -0.99 -7.61
N PRO A 324 -28.37 -0.03 -6.79
CA PRO A 324 -29.35 -0.29 -5.74
C PRO A 324 -30.65 -0.89 -6.32
N GLY A 325 -31.21 -1.88 -5.61
CA GLY A 325 -32.41 -2.59 -6.03
C GLY A 325 -32.17 -3.69 -7.06
N THR A 326 -30.94 -3.82 -7.59
CA THR A 326 -30.58 -4.86 -8.56
C THR A 326 -30.07 -6.11 -7.83
N GLY A 327 -30.57 -7.28 -8.26
CA GLY A 327 -30.07 -8.58 -7.79
C GLY A 327 -28.74 -8.94 -8.45
N TYR A 328 -27.79 -9.41 -7.67
CA TYR A 328 -26.50 -9.89 -8.14
C TYR A 328 -26.27 -11.34 -7.74
N GLU A 329 -25.60 -12.08 -8.60
CA GLU A 329 -25.06 -13.41 -8.34
C GLU A 329 -23.56 -13.30 -8.13
N VAL A 330 -23.04 -14.01 -7.12
CA VAL A 330 -21.62 -14.00 -6.73
C VAL A 330 -21.14 -15.43 -6.58
N GLN A 331 -19.93 -15.71 -7.06
CA GLN A 331 -19.20 -16.95 -6.83
C GLN A 331 -17.77 -16.63 -6.38
N ILE A 332 -17.21 -17.50 -5.55
CA ILE A 332 -15.87 -17.34 -4.99
C ILE A 332 -15.06 -18.60 -5.32
N ARG A 333 -13.77 -18.45 -5.61
CA ARG A 333 -12.81 -19.56 -5.62
C ARG A 333 -11.56 -19.23 -4.83
N SER A 334 -10.96 -20.26 -4.27
CA SER A 334 -9.61 -20.16 -3.69
C SER A 334 -8.57 -20.07 -4.80
N ARG A 335 -7.52 -19.31 -4.55
CA ARG A 335 -6.34 -19.23 -5.45
C ARG A 335 -5.05 -19.16 -4.62
N HIS A 336 -3.93 -19.52 -5.25
CA HIS A 336 -2.60 -19.27 -4.74
C HIS A 336 -1.68 -18.94 -5.92
N GLY A 337 -1.36 -17.66 -6.07
CA GLY A 337 -0.64 -17.18 -7.23
C GLY A 337 -1.39 -17.50 -8.55
N TYR A 338 -0.78 -18.34 -9.39
CA TYR A 338 -1.36 -18.74 -10.67
C TYR A 338 -2.29 -19.98 -10.58
N GLU A 339 -2.32 -20.66 -9.44
CA GLU A 339 -3.16 -21.84 -9.22
C GLU A 339 -4.54 -21.43 -8.72
N ASN A 340 -5.57 -22.03 -9.32
CA ASN A 340 -6.96 -21.74 -9.00
C ASN A 340 -7.72 -23.00 -8.63
N GLY A 341 -8.51 -22.91 -7.58
CA GLY A 341 -9.52 -23.89 -7.22
C GLY A 341 -10.78 -23.77 -8.06
N SER A 342 -11.74 -24.63 -7.77
CA SER A 342 -13.08 -24.57 -8.38
C SER A 342 -13.90 -23.41 -7.84
N TRP A 343 -14.77 -22.85 -8.70
CA TRP A 343 -15.77 -21.88 -8.28
C TRP A 343 -16.78 -22.53 -7.33
N SER A 344 -17.22 -21.78 -6.33
CA SER A 344 -18.31 -22.16 -5.45
C SER A 344 -19.66 -22.19 -6.19
N ASP A 345 -20.67 -22.71 -5.52
CA ASP A 345 -22.07 -22.46 -5.91
C ASP A 345 -22.35 -20.95 -5.92
N SER A 346 -23.35 -20.55 -6.73
CA SER A 346 -23.76 -19.17 -6.84
C SER A 346 -24.65 -18.75 -5.67
N CYS A 347 -24.28 -17.70 -4.97
CA CYS A 347 -25.11 -17.02 -3.97
C CYS A 347 -25.61 -15.69 -4.52
N SER A 348 -26.77 -15.22 -4.05
CA SER A 348 -27.33 -13.97 -4.58
C SER A 348 -27.97 -13.11 -3.50
N ALA A 349 -27.90 -11.78 -3.68
CA ALA A 349 -28.65 -10.80 -2.91
C ALA A 349 -29.02 -9.58 -3.76
N ILE A 350 -29.87 -8.72 -3.22
CA ILE A 350 -30.20 -7.42 -3.81
C ILE A 350 -29.26 -6.38 -3.23
N ALA A 351 -28.59 -5.63 -4.09
CA ALA A 351 -27.75 -4.53 -3.68
C ALA A 351 -28.59 -3.40 -3.07
N THR A 352 -28.09 -2.82 -1.99
CA THR A 352 -28.74 -1.69 -1.32
C THR A 352 -27.83 -0.46 -1.36
N ARG A 353 -28.41 0.72 -1.16
CA ARG A 353 -27.67 1.94 -0.86
C ARG A 353 -28.42 2.67 0.24
N ASP A 354 -27.87 2.61 1.43
CA ASP A 354 -28.44 3.19 2.65
C ASP A 354 -27.39 4.06 3.35
N THR A 355 -26.77 4.95 2.55
CA THR A 355 -25.82 5.95 3.03
C THR A 355 -26.46 7.32 2.99
N ALA A 356 -26.29 8.10 4.05
CA ALA A 356 -26.77 9.46 4.09
C ALA A 356 -26.03 10.36 3.09
N PRO A 357 -26.68 11.39 2.56
CA PRO A 357 -25.99 12.46 1.86
C PRO A 357 -24.90 13.10 2.74
N PRO A 358 -23.98 13.86 2.14
CA PRO A 358 -23.00 14.59 2.91
C PRO A 358 -23.64 15.63 3.85
N PRO A 359 -22.94 16.05 4.90
CA PRO A 359 -23.35 17.18 5.74
C PRO A 359 -23.53 18.44 4.91
N ARG A 360 -24.38 19.36 5.39
CA ARG A 360 -24.68 20.63 4.72
C ARG A 360 -23.97 21.79 5.42
N ASN A 361 -23.87 22.92 4.73
CA ASN A 361 -23.34 24.17 5.30
C ASN A 361 -22.01 23.98 6.04
N ILE A 362 -21.10 23.21 5.41
CA ILE A 362 -19.78 22.95 5.97
C ILE A 362 -18.97 24.24 5.97
N LYS A 363 -18.50 24.67 7.14
CA LYS A 363 -17.71 25.87 7.35
C LYS A 363 -16.40 25.53 8.02
N VAL A 364 -15.30 26.12 7.57
CA VAL A 364 -13.95 25.91 8.09
C VAL A 364 -13.28 27.22 8.46
N PHE A 365 -12.63 27.26 9.62
CA PHE A 365 -11.93 28.44 10.12
C PHE A 365 -10.50 28.06 10.52
N PRO A 366 -9.48 28.68 9.89
CA PRO A 366 -8.08 28.40 10.20
C PRO A 366 -7.69 28.97 11.57
N ALA A 367 -6.76 28.28 12.24
CA ALA A 367 -6.12 28.74 13.46
C ALA A 367 -4.63 28.32 13.46
N ASN A 368 -3.91 28.56 14.56
CA ASN A 368 -2.54 28.10 14.70
C ASN A 368 -2.50 26.57 14.84
N SER A 369 -1.78 25.91 13.94
CA SER A 369 -1.60 24.44 13.88
C SER A 369 -2.89 23.64 13.97
N SER A 370 -4.02 24.24 13.56
CA SER A 370 -5.35 23.63 13.66
C SER A 370 -6.36 24.33 12.76
N PHE A 371 -7.51 23.70 12.55
CA PHE A 371 -8.71 24.36 12.04
C PHE A 371 -9.95 23.84 12.75
N SER A 372 -10.95 24.70 12.91
CA SER A 372 -12.28 24.27 13.31
C SER A 372 -13.16 24.03 12.09
N ILE A 373 -14.05 23.06 12.21
CA ILE A 373 -15.02 22.71 11.18
C ILE A 373 -16.40 22.53 11.82
N SER A 374 -17.42 23.11 11.21
CA SER A 374 -18.81 22.99 11.64
C SER A 374 -19.71 22.70 10.45
N TRP A 375 -20.88 22.09 10.70
CA TRP A 375 -21.78 21.64 9.67
C TRP A 375 -23.22 21.49 10.19
N ASP A 376 -24.17 21.42 9.28
CA ASP A 376 -25.52 20.96 9.55
C ASP A 376 -25.67 19.47 9.16
N PRO A 377 -26.51 18.71 9.87
CA PRO A 377 -26.80 17.34 9.48
C PRO A 377 -27.31 17.22 8.02
N PRO A 378 -27.14 16.05 7.38
CA PRO A 378 -27.69 15.81 6.06
C PRO A 378 -29.24 15.95 6.06
N ALA A 379 -29.80 16.19 4.88
CA ALA A 379 -31.26 16.18 4.72
C ALA A 379 -31.83 14.78 4.90
N GLY A 380 -33.04 14.67 5.46
CA GLY A 380 -33.70 13.37 5.69
C GLY A 380 -33.48 12.81 7.11
N HIS A 381 -33.97 11.59 7.32
CA HIS A 381 -33.83 10.88 8.59
C HIS A 381 -32.89 9.70 8.39
N TRP A 382 -31.76 9.73 9.06
CA TRP A 382 -30.68 8.77 8.91
C TRP A 382 -30.23 8.24 10.26
N ASN A 383 -29.88 6.96 10.33
CA ASN A 383 -29.23 6.38 11.50
C ASN A 383 -27.73 6.71 11.45
N ILE A 384 -27.38 7.94 11.85
CA ILE A 384 -26.02 8.45 11.78
C ILE A 384 -25.21 7.90 12.93
N GLU A 385 -24.13 7.20 12.62
CA GLU A 385 -23.16 6.71 13.61
C GLU A 385 -22.19 7.83 14.00
N ARG A 386 -21.59 8.48 12.98
CA ARG A 386 -20.68 9.62 13.14
C ARG A 386 -20.40 10.31 11.80
N TYR A 387 -19.71 11.41 11.87
CA TYR A 387 -19.16 12.09 10.70
C TYR A 387 -17.68 11.77 10.56
N GLU A 388 -17.18 11.77 9.34
CA GLU A 388 -15.77 11.71 9.01
C GLU A 388 -15.32 13.07 8.50
N ILE A 389 -14.25 13.58 9.09
CA ILE A 389 -13.48 14.71 8.57
C ILE A 389 -12.25 14.13 7.89
N LEU A 390 -12.12 14.39 6.59
CA LEU A 390 -10.95 14.07 5.78
C LEU A 390 -10.20 15.36 5.49
N TRP A 391 -8.88 15.34 5.54
CA TRP A 391 -8.09 16.48 5.10
C TRP A 391 -6.81 16.06 4.41
N ALA A 392 -6.42 16.85 3.39
CA ALA A 392 -5.18 16.71 2.66
C ALA A 392 -4.35 17.99 2.85
N ASP A 393 -3.10 17.82 3.24
CA ASP A 393 -2.08 18.86 3.20
C ASP A 393 -1.57 18.96 1.76
N GLN A 394 -1.84 20.08 1.09
CA GLN A 394 -1.52 20.26 -0.33
C GLN A 394 -0.06 20.70 -0.58
N ASP A 395 0.65 21.07 0.48
CA ASP A 395 2.06 21.47 0.41
C ASP A 395 3.01 20.30 0.72
N VAL A 396 2.47 19.09 1.05
CA VAL A 396 3.23 17.87 1.34
C VAL A 396 2.71 16.71 0.50
N GLN A 397 3.61 15.90 -0.04
CA GLN A 397 3.23 14.62 -0.65
C GLN A 397 2.85 13.63 0.46
N GLY A 398 1.65 13.06 0.39
CA GLY A 398 1.17 12.08 1.35
C GLY A 398 -0.27 11.68 1.12
N PHE A 399 -0.73 10.71 1.90
CA PHE A 399 -2.13 10.33 1.91
C PHE A 399 -2.94 11.30 2.76
N PRO A 400 -4.21 11.55 2.41
CA PRO A 400 -5.11 12.28 3.29
C PRO A 400 -5.22 11.64 4.67
N SER A 401 -5.36 12.46 5.69
CA SER A 401 -5.65 12.03 7.06
C SER A 401 -7.13 12.15 7.36
N ASN A 402 -7.63 11.41 8.34
CA ASN A 402 -9.02 11.51 8.75
C ASN A 402 -9.20 11.39 10.27
N GLN A 403 -10.34 11.84 10.75
CA GLN A 403 -10.83 11.57 12.11
C GLN A 403 -12.36 11.49 12.12
N GLY A 404 -12.90 10.77 13.09
CA GLY A 404 -14.32 10.78 13.39
C GLY A 404 -14.75 12.00 14.21
N ALA A 405 -16.02 12.38 14.07
CA ALA A 405 -16.64 13.39 14.92
C ALA A 405 -18.10 13.02 15.25
N ARG A 406 -18.58 13.48 16.40
CA ARG A 406 -19.99 13.50 16.80
C ARG A 406 -20.43 14.94 16.99
N GLY A 407 -21.75 15.16 16.92
CA GLY A 407 -22.29 16.52 17.00
C GLY A 407 -22.21 17.25 15.67
N ASN A 408 -22.01 18.56 15.69
CA ASN A 408 -22.08 19.45 14.52
C ASN A 408 -20.85 20.38 14.38
N ALA A 409 -19.82 20.15 15.19
CA ALA A 409 -18.54 20.86 15.10
C ALA A 409 -17.41 20.05 15.74
N THR A 410 -16.18 20.27 15.27
CA THR A 410 -14.96 19.72 15.87
C THR A 410 -13.74 20.58 15.50
N VAL A 411 -12.60 20.26 16.10
CA VAL A 411 -11.30 20.87 15.78
C VAL A 411 -10.31 19.78 15.37
N VAL A 412 -9.57 20.04 14.30
CA VAL A 412 -8.44 19.20 13.85
C VAL A 412 -7.15 19.90 14.29
N HIS A 413 -6.31 19.20 15.02
CA HIS A 413 -5.07 19.71 15.61
C HIS A 413 -3.82 19.05 15.02
N GLY A 414 -2.64 19.59 15.37
CA GLY A 414 -1.35 18.99 15.03
C GLY A 414 -0.89 19.23 13.59
N LEU A 415 -1.39 20.28 12.97
CA LEU A 415 -1.10 20.63 11.58
C LEU A 415 0.01 21.69 11.48
N THR A 416 0.63 21.79 10.32
CA THR A 416 1.74 22.71 10.07
C THR A 416 1.23 24.09 9.65
N ASN A 417 1.67 25.14 10.34
CA ASN A 417 1.36 26.52 9.98
C ASN A 417 1.95 26.88 8.60
N GLY A 418 1.26 27.75 7.88
CA GLY A 418 1.62 28.16 6.53
C GLY A 418 1.14 27.19 5.44
N HIS A 419 0.79 25.96 5.80
CA HIS A 419 0.35 24.96 4.83
C HIS A 419 -1.11 25.17 4.42
N ARG A 420 -1.39 24.80 3.16
CA ARG A 420 -2.72 24.82 2.57
C ARG A 420 -3.40 23.47 2.76
N ILE A 421 -4.56 23.50 3.38
CA ILE A 421 -5.36 22.31 3.69
C ILE A 421 -6.64 22.30 2.85
N GLN A 422 -6.97 21.17 2.27
CA GLN A 422 -8.29 20.88 1.71
C GLN A 422 -9.00 19.92 2.64
N ALA A 423 -10.10 20.37 3.24
CA ALA A 423 -10.94 19.53 4.10
C ALA A 423 -12.21 19.09 3.39
N GLY A 424 -12.69 17.90 3.72
CA GLY A 424 -13.96 17.33 3.27
C GLY A 424 -14.64 16.56 4.38
N MET A 425 -15.93 16.32 4.23
CA MET A 425 -16.71 15.56 5.20
C MET A 425 -17.67 14.58 4.52
N ARG A 426 -17.93 13.47 5.18
CA ARG A 426 -19.05 12.57 4.86
C ARG A 426 -19.74 12.08 6.11
N THR A 427 -20.95 11.56 5.90
CA THR A 427 -21.77 10.97 6.96
C THR A 427 -21.60 9.46 6.95
N TRP A 428 -21.38 8.86 8.09
CA TRP A 428 -21.39 7.42 8.31
C TRP A 428 -22.72 6.99 8.92
N THR A 429 -23.40 6.03 8.27
CA THR A 429 -24.64 5.44 8.73
C THR A 429 -24.43 4.00 9.15
N ARG A 430 -25.33 3.51 9.99
CA ARG A 430 -25.43 2.12 10.40
C ARG A 430 -26.74 1.54 9.91
N SER A 431 -26.68 0.47 9.11
CA SER A 431 -27.86 -0.23 8.60
C SER A 431 -28.51 -1.12 9.65
N SER A 432 -29.70 -1.63 9.34
CA SER A 432 -30.45 -2.52 10.22
C SER A 432 -29.74 -3.86 10.52
N ASN A 433 -28.92 -4.35 9.59
CA ASN A 433 -28.08 -5.54 9.79
C ASN A 433 -26.75 -5.24 10.49
N GLY A 434 -26.57 -3.99 10.98
CA GLY A 434 -25.41 -3.60 11.77
C GLY A 434 -24.17 -3.20 10.98
N LEU A 435 -24.22 -3.22 9.65
CA LEU A 435 -23.12 -2.82 8.80
C LEU A 435 -23.01 -1.30 8.72
N TYR A 436 -21.79 -0.79 8.55
CA TYR A 436 -21.54 0.63 8.39
C TYR A 436 -21.31 1.00 6.94
N GLY A 437 -21.69 2.22 6.57
CA GLY A 437 -21.40 2.79 5.26
C GLY A 437 -21.14 4.28 5.33
N GLY A 438 -20.09 4.73 4.67
CA GLY A 438 -19.78 6.14 4.46
C GLY A 438 -20.48 6.64 3.19
N GLY A 439 -21.18 7.77 3.28
CA GLY A 439 -21.76 8.44 2.14
C GLY A 439 -20.74 9.16 1.27
N GLU A 440 -21.23 9.99 0.37
CA GLU A 440 -20.37 10.84 -0.47
C GLU A 440 -19.72 11.95 0.36
N TYR A 441 -18.57 12.45 -0.14
CA TYR A 441 -17.89 13.59 0.46
C TYR A 441 -18.46 14.90 -0.08
N ALA A 442 -18.63 15.89 0.80
CA ALA A 442 -18.67 17.29 0.43
C ALA A 442 -17.40 17.98 0.92
N PHE A 443 -16.84 18.85 0.08
CA PHE A 443 -15.60 19.55 0.38
C PHE A 443 -15.88 20.98 0.84
N ALA A 444 -15.18 21.40 1.88
CA ALA A 444 -15.17 22.78 2.35
C ALA A 444 -14.26 23.65 1.46
N ARG A 445 -14.32 24.96 1.64
CA ARG A 445 -13.33 25.87 1.04
C ARG A 445 -11.93 25.54 1.56
N PRO A 446 -10.88 25.64 0.73
CA PRO A 446 -9.51 25.44 1.21
C PRO A 446 -9.12 26.52 2.22
N LEU A 447 -8.21 26.15 3.11
CA LEU A 447 -7.71 27.07 4.16
C LEU A 447 -6.18 26.99 4.28
N ARG A 448 -5.56 28.08 4.76
CA ARG A 448 -4.13 28.15 5.08
C ARG A 448 -3.98 28.46 6.56
N LEU A 449 -3.17 27.64 7.23
CA LEU A 449 -3.08 27.66 8.70
C LEU A 449 -2.11 28.72 9.22
N GLY A 450 -2.40 29.29 10.39
CA GLY A 450 -1.49 30.18 11.11
C GLY A 450 -1.13 31.47 10.36
N VAL A 451 -1.98 31.89 9.41
CA VAL A 451 -1.83 33.14 8.66
C VAL A 451 -2.97 34.08 9.01
N GLY A 452 -2.77 35.39 8.82
CA GLY A 452 -3.82 36.38 9.05
C GLY A 452 -4.93 36.33 7.98
N SER A 453 -5.94 37.20 8.15
CA SER A 453 -7.07 37.31 7.21
C SER A 453 -6.62 37.58 5.76
N PRO A 454 -7.35 37.05 4.79
CA PRO A 454 -6.97 37.16 3.38
C PRO A 454 -6.96 38.60 2.91
N GLN A 455 -5.93 39.00 2.18
CA GLN A 455 -5.72 40.34 1.69
C GLN A 455 -6.35 40.54 0.32
N ARG A 456 -6.92 41.71 0.08
CA ARG A 456 -7.50 42.11 -1.21
C ARG A 456 -6.50 41.90 -2.38
N PRO A 457 -6.85 41.17 -3.44
CA PRO A 457 -6.02 41.04 -4.64
C PRO A 457 -5.81 42.40 -5.32
N SER A 458 -4.67 42.56 -5.98
CA SER A 458 -4.31 43.78 -6.68
C SER A 458 -3.80 43.49 -8.10
N HIS A 459 -3.67 44.53 -8.95
CA HIS A 459 -3.16 44.40 -10.31
C HIS A 459 -3.91 43.33 -11.11
N LEU A 460 -5.26 43.36 -11.04
CA LEU A 460 -6.07 42.52 -11.91
C LEU A 460 -5.89 42.98 -13.36
N GLU A 461 -5.48 42.05 -14.19
CA GLU A 461 -5.39 42.21 -15.65
C GLU A 461 -6.33 41.20 -16.29
N ALA A 462 -6.99 41.63 -17.37
CA ALA A 462 -7.91 40.80 -18.11
C ALA A 462 -7.68 41.01 -19.62
N ARG A 463 -7.39 39.94 -20.31
CA ARG A 463 -7.17 39.94 -21.75
C ARG A 463 -8.22 39.07 -22.44
N ARG A 464 -9.02 39.68 -23.28
CA ARG A 464 -9.98 38.93 -24.11
C ARG A 464 -9.21 38.12 -25.16
N VAL A 465 -9.37 36.82 -25.16
CA VAL A 465 -8.76 35.90 -26.15
C VAL A 465 -9.64 35.80 -27.37
N ASP A 466 -10.95 35.64 -27.14
CA ASP A 466 -12.00 35.59 -28.17
C ASP A 466 -13.34 36.07 -27.60
N ASP A 467 -14.44 35.90 -28.35
CA ASP A 467 -15.80 36.32 -27.92
C ASP A 467 -16.34 35.53 -26.70
N ARG A 468 -15.67 34.45 -26.26
CA ARG A 468 -16.13 33.56 -25.18
C ARG A 468 -15.09 33.36 -24.08
N THR A 469 -13.84 33.81 -24.31
CA THR A 469 -12.72 33.45 -23.43
C THR A 469 -11.94 34.69 -22.99
N ILE A 470 -11.68 34.78 -21.68
CA ILE A 470 -10.91 35.88 -21.09
C ILE A 470 -9.82 35.27 -20.21
N ASP A 471 -8.56 35.62 -20.45
CA ASP A 471 -7.44 35.33 -19.59
C ASP A 471 -7.34 36.38 -18.50
N LEU A 472 -7.22 35.93 -17.28
CA LEU A 472 -7.09 36.74 -16.06
C LEU A 472 -5.76 36.51 -15.39
N SER A 473 -5.15 37.58 -14.86
CA SER A 473 -4.04 37.49 -13.91
C SER A 473 -4.16 38.59 -12.86
N TRP A 474 -3.64 38.31 -11.67
CA TRP A 474 -3.66 39.25 -10.55
C TRP A 474 -2.48 39.01 -9.60
N ARG A 475 -2.23 39.94 -8.69
CA ARG A 475 -1.27 39.76 -7.61
C ARG A 475 -2.00 39.44 -6.32
N GLY A 476 -1.63 38.29 -5.71
CA GLY A 476 -2.05 37.87 -4.38
C GLY A 476 -1.02 38.25 -3.33
N ARG A 477 -1.44 38.29 -2.06
CA ARG A 477 -0.54 38.42 -0.91
C ARG A 477 -0.70 37.18 -0.04
N GLY A 478 0.40 36.63 0.48
CA GLY A 478 0.64 35.30 0.99
C GLY A 478 -0.21 34.70 2.12
N SER A 479 -1.33 35.34 2.52
CA SER A 479 -2.18 34.85 3.62
C SER A 479 -3.50 34.23 3.14
N ASN A 480 -3.57 33.77 1.88
CA ASN A 480 -4.79 33.20 1.32
C ASN A 480 -4.62 31.71 0.98
N ALA A 481 -5.75 31.02 0.89
CA ALA A 481 -5.84 29.64 0.46
C ALA A 481 -6.34 29.52 -0.99
N GLY A 482 -6.85 30.59 -1.58
CA GLY A 482 -7.34 30.64 -2.95
C GLY A 482 -8.07 31.94 -3.26
N TYR A 483 -8.71 31.96 -4.42
CA TYR A 483 -9.39 33.14 -4.95
C TYR A 483 -10.76 32.76 -5.52
N LEU A 484 -11.72 33.71 -5.45
CA LEU A 484 -12.99 33.65 -6.13
C LEU A 484 -13.05 34.73 -7.21
N ILE A 485 -13.55 34.37 -8.38
CA ILE A 485 -13.76 35.27 -9.51
C ILE A 485 -15.23 35.64 -9.57
N TYR A 486 -15.51 36.92 -9.72
CA TYR A 486 -16.85 37.50 -9.84
C TYR A 486 -17.04 38.15 -11.18
N LEU A 487 -18.20 37.92 -11.79
CA LEU A 487 -18.63 38.50 -13.06
C LEU A 487 -19.89 39.32 -12.82
N ARG A 488 -19.93 40.54 -13.30
CA ARG A 488 -21.10 41.43 -13.32
C ARG A 488 -21.38 41.86 -14.75
N ASN A 489 -22.58 41.57 -15.25
CA ASN A 489 -22.98 42.01 -16.60
C ASN A 489 -23.26 43.52 -16.59
N VAL A 490 -22.38 44.30 -17.16
CA VAL A 490 -22.53 45.75 -17.20
C VAL A 490 -23.34 46.24 -18.38
N SER A 491 -23.53 45.42 -19.41
CA SER A 491 -24.39 45.74 -20.57
C SER A 491 -25.88 45.75 -20.19
N GLU A 492 -26.28 44.95 -19.23
CA GLU A 492 -27.65 44.86 -18.69
C GLU A 492 -27.85 45.71 -17.43
N ALA A 493 -26.91 46.61 -17.13
CA ALA A 493 -26.91 47.45 -15.92
C ALA A 493 -27.13 46.66 -14.63
N SER A 494 -26.63 45.42 -14.54
CA SER A 494 -26.75 44.59 -13.35
C SER A 494 -25.93 45.13 -12.20
N ASP A 495 -26.55 45.28 -11.05
CA ASP A 495 -25.85 45.66 -9.79
C ASP A 495 -25.27 44.42 -9.08
N VAL A 496 -25.55 43.21 -9.57
CA VAL A 496 -25.16 41.97 -8.90
C VAL A 496 -23.97 41.34 -9.63
N ALA A 497 -22.86 41.20 -8.90
CA ALA A 497 -21.75 40.38 -9.34
C ALA A 497 -21.93 38.95 -8.77
N THR A 498 -21.84 37.96 -9.65
CA THR A 498 -22.00 36.54 -9.34
C THR A 498 -20.70 35.79 -9.45
N THR A 499 -20.55 34.71 -8.71
CA THR A 499 -19.44 33.74 -8.82
C THR A 499 -20.03 32.35 -8.96
N ASP A 500 -19.32 31.46 -9.66
CA ASP A 500 -19.66 30.02 -9.69
C ASP A 500 -19.21 29.28 -8.41
N GLY A 501 -18.53 29.98 -7.52
CA GLY A 501 -18.04 29.42 -6.25
C GLY A 501 -16.78 28.56 -6.39
N GLN A 502 -16.25 28.38 -7.60
CA GLN A 502 -15.01 27.63 -7.80
C GLN A 502 -13.81 28.38 -7.26
N VAL A 503 -13.06 27.71 -6.41
CA VAL A 503 -11.83 28.29 -5.84
C VAL A 503 -10.67 28.08 -6.79
N VAL A 504 -10.01 29.17 -7.18
CA VAL A 504 -8.79 29.19 -7.96
C VAL A 504 -7.59 29.21 -7.03
N ALA A 505 -6.68 28.27 -7.18
CA ALA A 505 -5.47 28.19 -6.35
C ALA A 505 -4.39 29.21 -6.78
N ASP A 506 -4.26 29.41 -8.08
CA ASP A 506 -3.25 30.23 -8.72
C ASP A 506 -3.69 31.69 -8.83
N THR A 507 -2.77 32.55 -9.21
CA THR A 507 -3.00 33.98 -9.47
C THR A 507 -3.33 34.27 -10.95
N SER A 508 -3.77 33.27 -11.68
CA SER A 508 -4.25 33.37 -13.06
C SER A 508 -5.31 32.31 -13.36
N LYS A 509 -6.21 32.63 -14.26
CA LYS A 509 -7.28 31.73 -14.72
C LYS A 509 -7.81 32.18 -16.06
N THR A 510 -8.04 31.26 -16.98
CA THR A 510 -8.87 31.46 -18.15
C THR A 510 -10.33 31.22 -17.78
N VAL A 511 -11.19 32.17 -18.00
CA VAL A 511 -12.63 32.08 -17.75
C VAL A 511 -13.41 32.10 -19.05
N ALA A 512 -14.48 31.31 -19.10
CA ALA A 512 -15.45 31.34 -20.18
C ALA A 512 -16.58 32.31 -19.84
N VAL A 513 -17.00 33.12 -20.80
CA VAL A 513 -18.16 34.02 -20.69
C VAL A 513 -19.18 33.68 -21.77
N MET A 514 -20.47 33.69 -21.43
CA MET A 514 -21.55 33.49 -22.37
C MET A 514 -21.85 34.84 -23.08
N PHE A 515 -22.10 34.79 -24.39
CA PHE A 515 -22.50 35.95 -25.16
C PHE A 515 -21.53 37.14 -25.10
N GLY A 516 -20.22 36.90 -24.94
CA GLY A 516 -19.22 37.95 -24.86
C GLY A 516 -19.09 38.85 -26.10
N ASN A 517 -19.70 38.44 -27.23
CA ASN A 517 -19.86 39.30 -28.44
C ASN A 517 -20.99 40.35 -28.28
N ILE A 518 -21.92 40.11 -27.33
CA ILE A 518 -23.09 40.98 -27.09
C ILE A 518 -22.92 41.72 -25.77
N TRP A 519 -22.55 40.98 -24.67
CA TRP A 519 -22.45 41.50 -23.34
C TRP A 519 -21.02 41.79 -22.92
N ASP A 520 -20.88 42.87 -22.14
CA ASP A 520 -19.63 43.20 -21.44
C ASP A 520 -19.73 42.82 -19.97
N PHE A 521 -18.67 42.23 -19.45
CA PHE A 521 -18.59 41.79 -18.05
C PHE A 521 -17.50 42.56 -17.32
N GLU A 522 -17.87 43.16 -16.20
CA GLU A 522 -16.90 43.60 -15.21
C GLU A 522 -16.45 42.42 -14.37
N ILE A 523 -15.14 42.23 -14.24
CA ILE A 523 -14.52 41.13 -13.54
C ILE A 523 -13.85 41.68 -12.29
N SER A 524 -14.02 40.98 -11.16
CA SER A 524 -13.32 41.28 -9.93
C SER A 524 -12.92 39.95 -9.21
N VAL A 525 -11.90 40.03 -8.37
CA VAL A 525 -11.34 38.86 -7.68
C VAL A 525 -11.24 39.15 -6.19
N SER A 526 -11.69 38.21 -5.35
CA SER A 526 -11.42 38.21 -3.91
C SER A 526 -10.46 37.09 -3.53
N ALA A 527 -9.76 37.23 -2.41
CA ALA A 527 -8.97 36.18 -1.79
C ALA A 527 -9.78 35.52 -0.65
N ILE A 528 -9.61 34.22 -0.47
CA ILE A 528 -10.28 33.47 0.60
C ILE A 528 -9.28 32.73 1.48
N ASN A 529 -9.69 32.48 2.72
CA ASN A 529 -9.04 31.58 3.66
C ASN A 529 -10.11 30.89 4.52
N GLY A 530 -10.55 29.69 4.12
CA GLY A 530 -11.75 29.07 4.68
C GLY A 530 -13.00 29.95 4.44
N GLU A 531 -13.71 30.29 5.51
CA GLU A 531 -14.91 31.15 5.43
C GLU A 531 -14.59 32.64 5.32
N GLU A 532 -13.35 33.03 5.61
CA GLU A 532 -12.96 34.42 5.48
C GLU A 532 -12.74 34.78 3.99
N GLU A 533 -13.29 35.93 3.59
CA GLU A 533 -13.16 36.49 2.27
C GLU A 533 -12.70 37.94 2.32
N SER A 534 -11.73 38.34 1.53
CA SER A 534 -11.27 39.71 1.43
C SER A 534 -12.27 40.59 0.68
N GLN A 535 -12.06 41.90 0.72
CA GLN A 535 -12.68 42.78 -0.27
C GLN A 535 -12.23 42.38 -1.68
N ARG A 536 -13.12 42.56 -2.67
CA ARG A 536 -12.83 42.32 -4.07
C ARG A 536 -11.83 43.34 -4.62
N SER A 537 -11.02 42.95 -5.61
CA SER A 537 -10.21 43.87 -6.39
C SER A 537 -11.06 45.00 -7.03
N ALA A 538 -10.43 46.03 -7.55
CA ALA A 538 -11.15 46.94 -8.46
C ALA A 538 -11.71 46.12 -9.64
N GLY A 539 -12.92 46.42 -10.05
CA GLY A 539 -13.55 45.82 -11.21
C GLY A 539 -12.84 46.26 -12.51
N LEU A 540 -12.71 45.35 -13.45
CA LEU A 540 -12.12 45.59 -14.75
C LEU A 540 -13.04 45.04 -15.84
N VAL A 541 -13.35 45.86 -16.86
CA VAL A 541 -14.04 45.44 -18.08
C VAL A 541 -12.99 45.22 -19.15
N PRO A 542 -12.78 43.98 -19.64
CA PRO A 542 -11.80 43.70 -20.69
C PRO A 542 -12.19 44.41 -22.02
N GLU A 543 -11.26 45.07 -22.65
CA GLU A 543 -11.50 45.66 -23.98
C GLU A 543 -11.89 44.60 -25.01
N LYS A 544 -12.85 44.93 -25.87
CA LYS A 544 -13.21 44.07 -27.02
C LYS A 544 -12.00 44.01 -27.96
N ALA A 545 -11.65 42.81 -28.40
CA ALA A 545 -10.63 42.66 -29.43
C ALA A 545 -11.04 43.52 -30.67
N GLU A 546 -10.19 44.43 -31.09
CA GLU A 546 -10.43 45.18 -32.34
C GLU A 546 -10.59 44.13 -33.46
N ARG A 547 -11.76 44.12 -34.09
CA ARG A 547 -11.94 43.36 -35.35
C ARG A 547 -11.00 43.95 -36.37
N SER A 548 -9.82 43.38 -36.56
CA SER A 548 -9.01 43.71 -37.71
C SER A 548 -9.80 43.34 -38.97
N CYS A 549 -10.46 44.32 -39.56
CA CYS A 549 -10.94 44.21 -40.93
C CYS A 549 -9.70 44.02 -41.83
N ARG A 550 -9.27 42.76 -42.03
CA ARG A 550 -8.46 42.48 -43.22
C ARG A 550 -9.35 42.77 -44.40
N ARG A 551 -9.14 43.96 -45.03
CA ARG A 551 -9.58 44.19 -46.39
C ARG A 551 -8.89 43.11 -47.23
N GLY A 552 -9.70 42.19 -47.75
CA GLY A 552 -9.23 41.33 -48.81
C GLY A 552 -8.89 42.19 -50.04
N ASP A 553 -7.66 42.07 -50.48
CA ASP A 553 -7.29 42.36 -51.87
C ASP A 553 -7.40 41.05 -52.65
#